data_bf426e417e797bd24a254d51e366b240
#
_entry.id   bf426e417e797bd24a254d51e366b240
#
_cell.length_a   1.000
_cell.length_b   1.000
_cell.length_c   1.000
_cell.angle_alpha   90.00
_cell.angle_beta   90.00
_cell.angle_gamma   90.00
#
_symmetry.space_group_name_H-M   'P 1'
#
loop_
_entity.id
_entity.type
_entity.pdbx_description
1 polymer ?
#
loop_
_entity_poly.entity_id
_entity_poly.type
_entity_poly.pdbx_seq_one_letter_code
_entity_poly.pdbx_strand_id
1 'polypeptide(L)'
;LPFHWKENATFYKVVRWIFTVVNGFFLISNLVDCVYFRFSGRRTTMSVFQEFSNEGGGNLASIFMDEFISHWYLVVLAAVFCYAIYKLYRAPRNIPVYSKWQYYLIQTVTLLVAILFTVFGMRGGMTTATRPITISNANQYVDRPLDAGVVLNTPFSIFRTLGKKAFIV
;
A
#
# COMPACT_ATOMS: atom_id res chain seq x y z
N LEU A 1 -13.20 6.65 -16.42
CA LEU A 1 -12.43 6.82 -17.66
C LEU A 1 -13.40 7.05 -18.81
N PRO A 2 -13.17 8.05 -19.67
CA PRO A 2 -14.08 8.42 -20.76
C PRO A 2 -13.90 7.56 -22.04
N PHE A 3 -13.65 6.24 -21.85
CA PHE A 3 -13.41 5.34 -22.98
C PHE A 3 -14.38 4.15 -22.96
N HIS A 4 -14.98 3.80 -24.09
CA HIS A 4 -15.94 2.69 -24.19
C HIS A 4 -15.33 1.31 -23.97
N TRP A 5 -14.05 1.13 -24.25
CA TRP A 5 -13.37 -0.15 -24.03
C TRP A 5 -13.32 -0.61 -22.56
N LYS A 6 -13.59 0.30 -21.60
CA LYS A 6 -13.78 -0.05 -20.19
C LYS A 6 -15.01 -0.95 -19.94
N GLU A 7 -15.96 -1.00 -20.87
CA GLU A 7 -17.17 -1.82 -20.77
C GLU A 7 -16.91 -3.29 -21.14
N ASN A 8 -15.71 -3.59 -21.66
CA ASN A 8 -15.31 -4.94 -22.00
C ASN A 8 -15.06 -5.77 -20.72
N ALA A 9 -15.59 -7.00 -20.72
CA ALA A 9 -15.39 -7.96 -19.63
C ALA A 9 -13.91 -8.23 -19.32
N THR A 10 -13.06 -8.23 -20.36
CA THR A 10 -11.61 -8.40 -20.21
C THR A 10 -10.98 -7.23 -19.43
N PHE A 11 -11.40 -6.00 -19.70
CA PHE A 11 -10.93 -4.82 -18.97
C PHE A 11 -11.22 -4.96 -17.46
N TYR A 12 -12.43 -5.36 -17.08
CA TYR A 12 -12.78 -5.57 -15.68
C TYR A 12 -11.97 -6.67 -15.00
N LYS A 13 -11.67 -7.76 -15.72
CA LYS A 13 -10.79 -8.82 -15.21
C LYS A 13 -9.39 -8.29 -14.93
N VAL A 14 -8.81 -7.53 -15.86
CA VAL A 14 -7.47 -6.95 -15.71
C VAL A 14 -7.44 -5.95 -14.55
N VAL A 15 -8.40 -5.03 -14.49
CA VAL A 15 -8.48 -4.05 -13.39
C VAL A 15 -8.67 -4.74 -12.04
N ARG A 16 -9.49 -5.78 -11.96
CA ARG A 16 -9.67 -6.59 -10.75
C ARG A 16 -8.36 -7.23 -10.31
N TRP A 17 -7.59 -7.78 -11.24
CA TRP A 17 -6.29 -8.36 -10.94
C TRP A 17 -5.31 -7.30 -10.44
N ILE A 18 -5.18 -6.18 -11.14
CA ILE A 18 -4.33 -5.06 -10.72
C ILE A 18 -4.73 -4.59 -9.31
N PHE A 19 -6.03 -4.38 -9.08
CA PHE A 19 -6.56 -3.97 -7.79
C PHE A 19 -6.19 -4.97 -6.68
N THR A 20 -6.36 -6.25 -6.94
CA THR A 20 -6.07 -7.30 -5.96
C THR A 20 -4.57 -7.41 -5.68
N VAL A 21 -3.73 -7.35 -6.71
CA VAL A 21 -2.26 -7.43 -6.56
C VAL A 21 -1.72 -6.23 -5.80
N VAL A 22 -2.13 -5.02 -6.15
CA VAL A 22 -1.64 -3.80 -5.49
C VAL A 22 -2.08 -3.75 -4.03
N ASN A 23 -3.36 -3.96 -3.75
CA ASN A 23 -3.85 -3.94 -2.37
C ASN A 23 -3.34 -5.13 -1.55
N GLY A 24 -3.19 -6.30 -2.18
CA GLY A 24 -2.59 -7.48 -1.56
C GLY A 24 -1.14 -7.24 -1.17
N PHE A 25 -0.35 -6.62 -2.04
CA PHE A 25 1.04 -6.24 -1.75
C PHE A 25 1.13 -5.31 -0.52
N PHE A 26 0.31 -4.26 -0.47
CA PHE A 26 0.31 -3.34 0.66
C PHE A 26 -0.13 -4.03 1.96
N LEU A 27 -1.12 -4.90 1.88
CA LEU A 27 -1.61 -5.65 3.02
C LEU A 27 -0.55 -6.63 3.55
N ILE A 28 0.05 -7.42 2.66
CA ILE A 28 1.11 -8.37 3.01
C ILE A 28 2.31 -7.62 3.62
N SER A 29 2.71 -6.49 3.05
CA SER A 29 3.80 -5.67 3.59
C SER A 29 3.53 -5.25 5.04
N ASN A 30 2.31 -4.86 5.37
CA ASN A 30 1.94 -4.52 6.74
C ASN A 30 1.91 -5.75 7.67
N LEU A 31 1.46 -6.92 7.19
CA LEU A 31 1.45 -8.15 7.99
C LEU A 31 2.87 -8.65 8.27
N VAL A 32 3.74 -8.64 7.27
CA VAL A 32 5.16 -8.98 7.44
C VAL A 32 5.83 -8.05 8.46
N ASP A 33 5.51 -6.76 8.38
CA ASP A 33 6.04 -5.78 9.32
C ASP A 33 5.57 -5.99 10.76
N CYS A 34 4.37 -6.56 10.97
CA CYS A 34 3.93 -6.92 12.33
C CYS A 34 4.89 -7.92 13.00
N VAL A 35 5.42 -8.87 12.24
CA VAL A 35 6.42 -9.82 12.72
C VAL A 35 7.77 -9.13 12.90
N TYR A 36 8.22 -8.43 11.86
CA TYR A 36 9.52 -7.76 11.85
C TYR A 36 9.63 -6.70 12.96
N PHE A 37 8.59 -5.89 13.17
CA PHE A 37 8.59 -4.85 14.22
C PHE A 37 8.71 -5.44 15.61
N ARG A 38 8.06 -6.58 15.88
CA ARG A 38 8.15 -7.26 17.16
C ARG A 38 9.57 -7.71 17.48
N PHE A 39 10.29 -8.14 16.46
CA PHE A 39 11.68 -8.61 16.57
C PHE A 39 12.70 -7.47 16.60
N SER A 40 12.56 -6.49 15.68
CA SER A 40 13.58 -5.45 15.47
C SER A 40 13.30 -4.13 16.22
N GLY A 41 12.06 -3.90 16.69
CA GLY A 41 11.62 -2.63 17.24
C GLY A 41 11.58 -1.48 16.23
N ARG A 42 11.76 -1.77 14.95
CA ARG A 42 11.80 -0.79 13.85
C ARG A 42 10.86 -1.19 12.73
N ARG A 43 10.33 -0.20 12.01
CA ARG A 43 9.56 -0.45 10.79
C ARG A 43 10.46 -0.95 9.66
N THR A 44 9.91 -1.84 8.85
CA THR A 44 10.55 -2.29 7.63
C THR A 44 10.77 -1.12 6.68
N THR A 45 12.02 -0.91 6.30
CA THR A 45 12.46 0.11 5.35
C THR A 45 13.26 -0.54 4.24
N MET A 46 13.58 0.19 3.20
CA MET A 46 14.39 -0.35 2.10
C MET A 46 15.81 -0.75 2.55
N SER A 47 16.34 -0.14 3.63
CA SER A 47 17.62 -0.53 4.19
C SER A 47 17.67 -1.97 4.68
N VAL A 48 16.55 -2.49 5.20
CA VAL A 48 16.45 -3.90 5.62
C VAL A 48 16.73 -4.83 4.46
N PHE A 49 16.17 -4.55 3.28
CA PHE A 49 16.45 -5.35 2.08
C PHE A 49 17.89 -5.25 1.62
N GLN A 50 18.54 -4.11 1.83
CA GLN A 50 19.96 -3.92 1.52
C GLN A 50 20.85 -4.67 2.51
N GLU A 51 20.51 -4.70 3.79
CA GLU A 51 21.19 -5.50 4.82
C GLU A 51 21.10 -6.99 4.48
N PHE A 52 19.93 -7.49 4.07
CA PHE A 52 19.76 -8.85 3.58
C PHE A 52 20.64 -9.18 2.37
N SER A 53 20.88 -8.21 1.50
CA SER A 53 21.72 -8.40 0.31
C SER A 53 23.21 -8.40 0.62
N ASN A 54 23.65 -7.62 1.61
CA ASN A 54 25.08 -7.39 1.89
C ASN A 54 25.70 -8.41 2.86
N GLU A 55 24.94 -8.93 3.82
CA GLU A 55 25.45 -9.83 4.85
C GLU A 55 25.43 -11.33 4.47
N GLY A 56 25.49 -11.63 3.19
CA GLY A 56 25.52 -13.03 2.73
C GLY A 56 24.25 -13.84 3.05
N GLY A 57 23.12 -13.17 3.15
CA GLY A 57 21.71 -13.62 3.09
C GLY A 57 21.27 -14.89 3.87
N GLY A 58 22.20 -15.81 4.18
CA GLY A 58 21.84 -17.12 4.68
C GLY A 58 21.27 -17.14 6.10
N ASN A 59 21.92 -16.45 7.02
CA ASN A 59 21.51 -16.48 8.42
C ASN A 59 20.23 -15.64 8.66
N LEU A 60 20.14 -14.48 8.02
CA LEU A 60 18.95 -13.64 8.15
C LEU A 60 17.74 -14.26 7.44
N ALA A 61 17.96 -14.89 6.29
CA ALA A 61 16.88 -15.60 5.59
C ALA A 61 16.33 -16.78 6.40
N SER A 62 17.19 -17.55 7.07
CA SER A 62 16.74 -18.67 7.93
C SER A 62 15.95 -18.16 9.13
N ILE A 63 16.41 -17.13 9.82
CA ILE A 63 15.69 -16.50 10.93
C ILE A 63 14.32 -15.98 10.46
N PHE A 64 14.26 -15.36 9.29
CA PHE A 64 13.01 -14.87 8.71
C PHE A 64 12.05 -16.01 8.36
N MET A 65 12.57 -17.12 7.85
CA MET A 65 11.76 -18.31 7.55
C MET A 65 11.24 -19.00 8.81
N ASP A 66 12.06 -19.12 9.83
CA ASP A 66 11.66 -19.73 11.12
C ASP A 66 10.58 -18.88 11.79
N GLU A 67 10.74 -17.55 11.76
CA GLU A 67 9.75 -16.61 12.27
C GLU A 67 8.45 -16.65 11.44
N PHE A 68 8.54 -16.81 10.13
CA PHE A 68 7.40 -16.95 9.24
C PHE A 68 6.61 -18.24 9.48
N ILE A 69 7.32 -19.34 9.72
CA ILE A 69 6.71 -20.63 10.06
C ILE A 69 6.05 -20.55 11.44
N SER A 70 6.70 -19.93 12.40
CA SER A 70 6.18 -19.70 13.74
C SER A 70 4.87 -18.89 13.74
N HIS A 71 4.73 -17.97 12.78
CA HIS A 71 3.55 -17.11 12.62
C HIS A 71 2.67 -17.50 11.42
N TRP A 72 2.55 -18.80 11.13
CA TRP A 72 1.78 -19.34 10.00
C TRP A 72 0.34 -18.79 9.89
N TYR A 73 -0.27 -18.45 11.03
CA TYR A 73 -1.61 -17.88 11.07
C TYR A 73 -1.70 -16.51 10.34
N LEU A 74 -0.62 -15.75 10.25
CA LEU A 74 -0.57 -14.50 9.48
C LEU A 74 -0.60 -14.77 7.98
N VAL A 75 -0.02 -15.88 7.53
CA VAL A 75 -0.07 -16.30 6.13
C VAL A 75 -1.51 -16.65 5.74
N VAL A 76 -2.19 -17.42 6.61
CA VAL A 76 -3.62 -17.75 6.41
C VAL A 76 -4.46 -16.48 6.39
N LEU A 77 -4.21 -15.56 7.33
CA LEU A 77 -4.90 -14.27 7.40
C LEU A 77 -4.67 -13.44 6.12
N ALA A 78 -3.43 -13.39 5.62
CA ALA A 78 -3.09 -12.72 4.35
C ALA A 78 -3.88 -13.31 3.18
N ALA A 79 -3.94 -14.64 3.09
CA ALA A 79 -4.69 -15.34 2.04
C ALA A 79 -6.19 -15.02 2.10
N VAL A 80 -6.78 -15.04 3.30
CA VAL A 80 -8.19 -14.68 3.54
C VAL A 80 -8.46 -13.25 3.12
N PHE A 81 -7.61 -12.31 3.49
CA PHE A 81 -7.76 -10.90 3.11
C PHE A 81 -7.59 -10.69 1.60
N CYS A 82 -6.62 -11.31 0.96
CA CYS A 82 -6.45 -11.25 -0.50
C CYS A 82 -7.68 -11.81 -1.22
N TYR A 83 -8.23 -12.91 -0.73
CA TYR A 83 -9.46 -13.48 -1.26
C TYR A 83 -10.66 -12.53 -1.05
N ALA A 84 -10.78 -11.92 0.12
CA ALA A 84 -11.82 -10.94 0.41
C ALA A 84 -11.71 -9.72 -0.52
N ILE A 85 -10.52 -9.17 -0.71
CA ILE A 85 -10.26 -8.06 -1.65
C ILE A 85 -10.69 -8.45 -3.06
N TYR A 86 -10.32 -9.65 -3.51
CA TYR A 86 -10.72 -10.17 -4.82
C TYR A 86 -12.23 -10.30 -4.97
N LYS A 87 -12.94 -10.75 -3.93
CA LYS A 87 -14.41 -10.89 -3.92
C LYS A 87 -15.15 -9.57 -3.77
N LEU A 88 -14.61 -8.63 -3.01
CA LEU A 88 -15.20 -7.30 -2.82
C LEU A 88 -15.18 -6.45 -4.09
N TYR A 89 -14.23 -6.70 -4.99
CA TYR A 89 -14.22 -6.03 -6.28
C TYR A 89 -15.40 -6.48 -7.12
N ARG A 90 -16.39 -5.62 -7.27
CA ARG A 90 -17.56 -5.85 -8.11
C ARG A 90 -17.45 -5.03 -9.39
N ALA A 91 -17.67 -5.68 -10.53
CA ALA A 91 -17.82 -4.95 -11.79
C ALA A 91 -19.04 -4.00 -11.68
N PRO A 92 -18.90 -2.74 -12.12
CA PRO A 92 -20.04 -1.84 -12.14
C PRO A 92 -21.15 -2.43 -13.03
N ARG A 93 -22.39 -2.29 -12.59
CA ARG A 93 -23.55 -2.67 -13.39
C ARG A 93 -23.66 -1.72 -14.58
N ASN A 94 -24.19 -2.24 -15.70
CA ASN A 94 -24.43 -1.44 -16.90
C ASN A 94 -25.19 -0.16 -16.54
N ILE A 95 -24.54 0.96 -16.71
CA ILE A 95 -25.15 2.28 -16.54
C ILE A 95 -25.83 2.60 -17.87
N PRO A 96 -27.12 3.03 -17.86
CA PRO A 96 -27.78 3.40 -19.11
C PRO A 96 -26.96 4.45 -19.84
N VAL A 97 -26.70 4.20 -21.13
CA VAL A 97 -25.88 5.07 -21.95
C VAL A 97 -26.72 6.31 -22.28
N TYR A 98 -26.41 7.41 -21.64
CA TYR A 98 -26.90 8.73 -22.06
C TYR A 98 -26.33 9.10 -23.42
N SER A 99 -26.79 10.20 -24.03
CA SER A 99 -26.24 10.68 -25.31
C SER A 99 -24.72 10.73 -25.23
N LYS A 100 -24.02 10.51 -26.36
CA LYS A 100 -22.55 10.44 -26.38
C LYS A 100 -21.88 11.63 -25.69
N TRP A 101 -22.40 12.83 -25.86
CA TRP A 101 -21.88 14.04 -25.22
C TRP A 101 -22.01 14.01 -23.69
N GLN A 102 -23.18 13.66 -23.18
CA GLN A 102 -23.43 13.58 -21.73
C GLN A 102 -22.58 12.49 -21.09
N TYR A 103 -22.38 11.37 -21.76
CA TYR A 103 -21.50 10.30 -21.27
C TYR A 103 -20.08 10.80 -21.07
N TYR A 104 -19.47 11.43 -22.05
CA TYR A 104 -18.10 11.93 -21.94
C TYR A 104 -17.97 13.02 -20.89
N LEU A 105 -18.90 13.95 -20.83
CA LEU A 105 -18.92 15.03 -19.85
C LEU A 105 -19.01 14.49 -18.41
N ILE A 106 -19.99 13.64 -18.11
CA ILE A 106 -20.16 13.05 -16.77
C ILE A 106 -18.93 12.25 -16.37
N GLN A 107 -18.39 11.43 -17.27
CA GLN A 107 -17.22 10.61 -16.96
C GLN A 107 -15.97 11.45 -16.72
N THR A 108 -15.77 12.52 -17.46
CA THR A 108 -14.63 13.43 -17.26
C THR A 108 -14.75 14.18 -15.93
N VAL A 109 -15.93 14.73 -15.65
CA VAL A 109 -16.17 15.43 -14.37
C VAL A 109 -15.98 14.48 -13.19
N THR A 110 -16.55 13.27 -13.26
CA THR A 110 -16.38 12.26 -12.20
C THR A 110 -14.90 11.89 -12.00
N LEU A 111 -14.14 11.76 -13.09
CA LEU A 111 -12.70 11.48 -13.02
C LEU A 111 -11.94 12.61 -12.34
N LEU A 112 -12.20 13.86 -12.72
CA LEU A 112 -11.57 15.04 -12.11
C LEU A 112 -11.88 15.14 -10.62
N VAL A 113 -13.14 14.94 -10.25
CA VAL A 113 -13.58 14.93 -8.85
C VAL A 113 -12.88 13.81 -8.07
N ALA A 114 -12.80 12.60 -8.64
CA ALA A 114 -12.11 11.47 -8.00
C ALA A 114 -10.61 11.75 -7.80
N ILE A 115 -9.93 12.31 -8.81
CA ILE A 115 -8.52 12.72 -8.70
C ILE A 115 -8.36 13.75 -7.58
N LEU A 116 -9.21 14.76 -7.54
CA LEU A 116 -9.17 15.83 -6.55
C LEU A 116 -9.32 15.27 -5.13
N PHE A 117 -10.32 14.42 -4.89
CA PHE A 117 -10.50 13.73 -3.60
C PHE A 117 -9.32 12.84 -3.24
N THR A 118 -8.75 12.13 -4.21
CA THR A 118 -7.57 11.30 -3.97
C THR A 118 -6.37 12.14 -3.54
N VAL A 119 -6.11 13.25 -4.22
CA VAL A 119 -5.00 14.16 -3.89
C VAL A 119 -5.19 14.76 -2.49
N PHE A 120 -6.40 15.21 -2.16
CA PHE A 120 -6.69 15.74 -0.82
C PHE A 120 -6.56 14.66 0.26
N GLY A 121 -7.05 13.46 0.00
CA GLY A 121 -6.93 12.32 0.92
C GLY A 121 -5.46 11.95 1.18
N MET A 122 -4.64 11.86 0.13
CA MET A 122 -3.21 11.58 0.27
C MET A 122 -2.45 12.70 0.99
N ARG A 123 -2.88 13.95 0.81
CA ARG A 123 -2.24 15.09 1.45
C ARG A 123 -2.62 15.23 2.93
N GLY A 124 -3.75 14.66 3.36
CA GLY A 124 -4.23 14.73 4.73
C GLY A 124 -4.84 16.09 5.13
N GLY A 125 -5.12 16.96 4.14
CA GLY A 125 -5.75 18.26 4.39
C GLY A 125 -5.78 19.20 3.19
N MET A 126 -6.61 20.22 3.29
CA MET A 126 -6.87 21.18 2.20
C MET A 126 -6.00 22.44 2.29
N THR A 127 -5.31 22.65 3.42
CA THR A 127 -4.52 23.86 3.63
C THR A 127 -3.12 23.75 3.03
N THR A 128 -2.54 24.85 2.61
CA THR A 128 -1.16 24.90 2.10
C THR A 128 -0.13 24.55 3.17
N ALA A 129 -0.47 24.73 4.44
CA ALA A 129 0.37 24.38 5.59
C ALA A 129 0.42 22.87 5.88
N THR A 130 -0.55 22.08 5.39
CA THR A 130 -0.58 20.65 5.62
C THR A 130 0.53 19.98 4.83
N ARG A 131 1.50 19.41 5.55
CA ARG A 131 2.59 18.60 4.97
C ARG A 131 2.39 17.15 5.31
N PRO A 132 2.65 16.20 4.39
CA PRO A 132 2.64 14.79 4.71
C PRO A 132 3.59 14.49 5.86
N ILE A 133 3.18 13.62 6.79
CA ILE A 133 4.03 13.17 7.89
C ILE A 133 5.25 12.46 7.30
N THR A 134 6.43 12.84 7.78
CA THR A 134 7.71 12.25 7.38
C THR A 134 8.30 11.44 8.52
N ILE A 135 9.26 10.57 8.21
CA ILE A 135 9.95 9.77 9.24
C ILE A 135 10.59 10.67 10.30
N SER A 136 11.14 11.83 9.90
CA SER A 136 11.83 12.74 10.81
C SER A 136 10.89 13.49 11.76
N ASN A 137 9.64 13.75 11.36
CA ASN A 137 8.69 14.46 12.20
C ASN A 137 7.59 13.57 12.79
N ALA A 138 7.66 12.26 12.58
CA ALA A 138 6.74 11.30 13.18
C ALA A 138 6.81 11.33 14.73
N ASN A 139 8.00 11.61 15.27
CA ASN A 139 8.21 11.73 16.71
C ASN A 139 7.42 12.87 17.38
N GLN A 140 6.92 13.85 16.62
CA GLN A 140 6.08 14.93 17.15
C GLN A 140 4.67 14.47 17.53
N TYR A 141 4.28 13.28 17.09
CA TYR A 141 2.94 12.72 17.28
C TYR A 141 2.90 11.60 18.31
N VAL A 142 4.03 11.30 18.97
CA VAL A 142 4.15 10.21 19.93
C VAL A 142 5.02 10.63 21.12
N ASP A 143 4.71 10.08 22.29
CA ASP A 143 5.48 10.35 23.52
C ASP A 143 6.78 9.54 23.59
N ARG A 144 6.81 8.36 22.95
CA ARG A 144 7.98 7.48 22.92
C ARG A 144 8.50 7.35 21.49
N PRO A 145 9.82 7.48 21.27
CA PRO A 145 10.41 7.36 19.92
C PRO A 145 10.09 6.04 19.21
N LEU A 146 9.92 4.94 19.96
CA LEU A 146 9.53 3.63 19.42
C LEU A 146 8.13 3.66 18.78
N ASP A 147 7.23 4.45 19.34
CA ASP A 147 5.85 4.54 18.88
C ASP A 147 5.75 5.34 17.54
N ALA A 148 6.79 6.07 17.15
CA ALA A 148 6.87 6.73 15.86
C ALA A 148 6.71 5.75 14.69
N GLY A 149 7.10 4.49 14.89
CA GLY A 149 6.85 3.42 13.95
C GLY A 149 5.35 3.15 13.70
N VAL A 150 4.48 3.42 14.66
CA VAL A 150 3.03 3.21 14.53
C VAL A 150 2.37 4.30 13.68
N VAL A 151 2.91 5.53 13.74
CA VAL A 151 2.40 6.69 12.99
C VAL A 151 2.56 6.50 11.47
N LEU A 152 3.61 5.80 11.06
CA LEU A 152 3.91 5.55 9.65
C LEU A 152 3.50 4.12 9.26
N ASN A 153 2.83 3.96 8.13
CA ASN A 153 2.57 2.63 7.60
C ASN A 153 3.81 2.08 6.86
N THR A 154 3.93 0.77 6.81
CA THR A 154 5.07 0.06 6.23
C THR A 154 5.28 0.38 4.75
N PRO A 155 4.27 0.33 3.87
CA PRO A 155 4.42 0.71 2.47
C PRO A 155 4.98 2.12 2.29
N PHE A 156 4.49 3.08 3.06
CA PHE A 156 5.02 4.46 3.03
C PHE A 156 6.50 4.49 3.41
N SER A 157 6.89 3.80 4.48
CA SER A 157 8.27 3.74 4.95
C SER A 157 9.20 3.12 3.90
N ILE A 158 8.78 2.05 3.24
CA ILE A 158 9.52 1.40 2.15
C ILE A 158 9.68 2.37 0.98
N PHE A 159 8.59 2.96 0.48
CA PHE A 159 8.67 3.88 -0.66
C PHE A 159 9.48 5.14 -0.36
N ARG A 160 9.39 5.67 0.86
CA ARG A 160 10.12 6.89 1.24
C ARG A 160 11.62 6.66 1.41
N THR A 161 12.03 5.42 1.66
CA THR A 161 13.44 5.04 1.80
C THR A 161 14.03 4.45 0.53
N LEU A 162 13.24 4.29 -0.54
CA LEU A 162 13.72 3.93 -1.87
C LEU A 162 14.82 4.91 -2.32
N GLY A 163 15.97 4.37 -2.73
CA GLY A 163 17.11 5.16 -3.20
C GLY A 163 17.97 5.83 -2.12
N LYS A 164 17.61 5.70 -0.84
CA LYS A 164 18.50 6.10 0.26
C LYS A 164 19.47 4.96 0.56
N LYS A 165 20.78 5.26 0.57
CA LYS A 165 21.78 4.30 1.02
C LYS A 165 21.59 4.03 2.52
N ALA A 166 21.67 2.77 2.94
CA ALA A 166 21.77 2.43 4.34
C ALA A 166 23.01 3.15 4.89
N PHE A 167 22.86 3.87 6.00
CA PHE A 167 24.02 4.36 6.72
C PHE A 167 24.65 3.12 7.38
N ILE A 168 25.77 2.68 6.82
CA ILE A 168 26.65 1.72 7.48
C ILE A 168 27.34 2.52 8.59
N VAL A 169 26.95 2.24 9.82
CA VAL A 169 27.68 2.72 11.03
C VAL A 169 28.77 1.73 11.33
#